data_f8451ccfc888ff54d41a7e3dc4e73f31
#
_entry.id   f8451ccfc888ff54d41a7e3dc4e73f31
#
_cell.length_a   1.000
_cell.length_b   1.000
_cell.length_c   1.000
_cell.angle_alpha   90.00
_cell.angle_beta   90.00
_cell.angle_gamma   90.00
#
_symmetry.space_group_name_H-M   'P 1'
#
loop_
_entity.id
_entity.type
_entity.pdbx_description
1 polymer ?
#
loop_
_entity_poly.entity_id
_entity_poly.type
_entity_poly.pdbx_seq_one_letter_code
_entity_poly.pdbx_strand_id
1 'polypeptide(L)'
;MISAYISNIGKYNEGVLAAEPLRLPATTEEVQAVLSKIGVDGVRYEEIHIVDYETDVAGLRAHLGENESIDELNYLASLLGEMDSGEMKKFEAAVALGEYAGSVKDLINLTQNLDCYEFYSDVKTEEDLGQYLIDEAGALDVPKHIRDYFDYEAYGRDMFLNSTSDFTDSGYIENNQSSFIVHYDGDKVPEEYQIFSYPVEPRRSILEALKKYRETPPPERGGRKAAAHGER
;
A
#
# COMPACT_ATOMS: atom_id res chain seq x y z
N MET A 1 2.93 -6.22 -6.95
CA MET A 1 1.74 -5.40 -7.34
C MET A 1 0.81 -5.30 -6.13
N ILE A 2 0.17 -4.15 -5.90
CA ILE A 2 -0.79 -3.95 -4.79
C ILE A 2 -2.18 -3.74 -5.38
N SER A 3 -3.19 -4.48 -4.88
CA SER A 3 -4.60 -4.22 -5.18
C SER A 3 -5.32 -3.91 -3.88
N ALA A 4 -5.87 -2.70 -3.73
CA ALA A 4 -6.65 -2.27 -2.58
C ALA A 4 -8.16 -2.37 -2.90
N TYR A 5 -8.93 -3.06 -2.06
CA TYR A 5 -10.38 -3.15 -2.20
C TYR A 5 -11.04 -1.98 -1.47
N ILE A 6 -11.41 -0.96 -2.26
CA ILE A 6 -11.96 0.29 -1.73
C ILE A 6 -13.46 0.17 -1.56
N SER A 7 -13.99 0.55 -0.41
CA SER A 7 -15.41 0.54 -0.09
C SER A 7 -15.93 1.92 0.31
N ASN A 8 -17.21 2.16 0.04
CA ASN A 8 -17.94 3.37 0.41
C ASN A 8 -18.50 3.23 1.84
N ILE A 9 -17.94 3.99 2.79
CA ILE A 9 -18.34 3.96 4.21
C ILE A 9 -19.82 4.34 4.40
N GLY A 10 -20.30 5.35 3.70
CA GLY A 10 -21.68 5.80 3.79
C GLY A 10 -22.68 4.70 3.38
N LYS A 11 -22.43 4.01 2.27
CA LYS A 11 -23.25 2.88 1.84
C LYS A 11 -23.14 1.67 2.77
N TYR A 12 -21.93 1.41 3.27
CA TYR A 12 -21.71 0.34 4.25
C TYR A 12 -22.57 0.56 5.51
N ASN A 13 -22.63 1.79 6.01
CA ASN A 13 -23.48 2.17 7.15
C ASN A 13 -24.98 2.07 6.83
N GLU A 14 -25.37 2.17 5.56
CA GLU A 14 -26.74 1.94 5.08
C GLU A 14 -27.06 0.44 4.86
N GLY A 15 -26.09 -0.47 5.13
CA GLY A 15 -26.22 -1.91 4.94
C GLY A 15 -25.97 -2.39 3.50
N VAL A 16 -25.39 -1.55 2.65
CA VAL A 16 -25.05 -1.88 1.25
C VAL A 16 -23.55 -2.04 1.12
N LEU A 17 -23.11 -3.27 0.85
CA LEU A 17 -21.69 -3.53 0.54
C LEU A 17 -21.39 -3.07 -0.90
N ALA A 18 -20.60 -2.01 -1.02
CA ALA A 18 -20.12 -1.51 -2.30
C ALA A 18 -18.58 -1.39 -2.23
N ALA A 19 -17.88 -2.38 -2.76
CA ALA A 19 -16.42 -2.42 -2.79
C ALA A 19 -15.94 -2.80 -4.19
N GLU A 20 -14.85 -2.18 -4.63
CA GLU A 20 -14.19 -2.43 -5.92
C GLU A 20 -12.66 -2.43 -5.76
N PRO A 21 -11.94 -3.30 -6.48
CA PRO A 21 -10.48 -3.29 -6.44
C PRO A 21 -9.89 -2.12 -7.23
N LEU A 22 -8.92 -1.45 -6.63
CA LEU A 22 -8.01 -0.52 -7.29
C LEU A 22 -6.63 -1.15 -7.36
N ARG A 23 -6.12 -1.38 -8.57
CA ARG A 23 -4.76 -1.89 -8.80
C ARG A 23 -3.78 -0.74 -8.85
N LEU A 24 -2.73 -0.82 -8.05
CA LEU A 24 -1.70 0.20 -7.93
C LEU A 24 -0.35 -0.29 -8.51
N PRO A 25 0.45 0.60 -9.16
CA PRO A 25 0.15 2.01 -9.36
C PRO A 25 -0.99 2.24 -10.36
N ALA A 26 -1.77 3.32 -10.14
CA ALA A 26 -2.95 3.67 -10.91
C ALA A 26 -2.90 5.13 -11.39
N THR A 27 -3.85 5.51 -12.23
CA THR A 27 -4.09 6.89 -12.67
C THR A 27 -5.26 7.53 -11.93
N THR A 28 -5.36 8.86 -12.00
CA THR A 28 -6.51 9.60 -11.44
C THR A 28 -7.83 9.14 -12.05
N GLU A 29 -7.85 8.83 -13.35
CA GLU A 29 -9.06 8.35 -14.06
C GLU A 29 -9.50 6.97 -13.56
N GLU A 30 -8.56 6.09 -13.25
CA GLU A 30 -8.85 4.77 -12.69
C GLU A 30 -9.43 4.89 -11.28
N VAL A 31 -8.86 5.76 -10.43
CA VAL A 31 -9.42 6.08 -9.11
C VAL A 31 -10.85 6.60 -9.23
N GLN A 32 -11.08 7.60 -10.09
CA GLN A 32 -12.42 8.16 -10.32
C GLN A 32 -13.41 7.11 -10.83
N ALA A 33 -12.97 6.18 -11.69
CA ALA A 33 -13.80 5.08 -12.18
C ALA A 33 -14.22 4.13 -11.05
N VAL A 34 -13.29 3.78 -10.16
CA VAL A 34 -13.57 2.96 -8.97
C VAL A 34 -14.54 3.68 -8.03
N LEU A 35 -14.24 4.95 -7.68
CA LEU A 35 -15.09 5.77 -6.80
C LEU A 35 -16.52 5.89 -7.36
N SER A 36 -16.65 6.11 -8.68
CA SER A 36 -17.96 6.18 -9.34
C SER A 36 -18.74 4.87 -9.22
N LYS A 37 -18.09 3.72 -9.41
CA LYS A 37 -18.74 2.40 -9.31
C LYS A 37 -19.27 2.13 -7.89
N ILE A 38 -18.50 2.47 -6.87
CA ILE A 38 -18.94 2.31 -5.47
C ILE A 38 -19.87 3.43 -5.02
N GLY A 39 -20.06 4.47 -5.86
CA GLY A 39 -20.98 5.59 -5.64
C GLY A 39 -20.47 6.63 -4.65
N VAL A 40 -19.17 6.80 -4.56
CA VAL A 40 -18.52 7.96 -3.92
C VAL A 40 -18.54 9.10 -4.93
N ASP A 41 -19.11 10.23 -4.56
CA ASP A 41 -19.33 11.39 -5.44
C ASP A 41 -18.69 12.70 -4.92
N GLY A 42 -18.11 12.65 -3.71
CA GLY A 42 -17.51 13.82 -3.07
C GLY A 42 -18.53 14.87 -2.59
N VAL A 43 -19.83 14.52 -2.51
CA VAL A 43 -20.92 15.40 -2.08
C VAL A 43 -21.81 14.73 -1.04
N ARG A 44 -22.40 13.60 -1.38
CA ARG A 44 -23.24 12.80 -0.47
C ARG A 44 -22.42 11.71 0.22
N TYR A 45 -21.53 11.10 -0.53
CA TYR A 45 -20.62 10.07 -0.07
C TYR A 45 -19.19 10.50 -0.37
N GLU A 46 -18.47 10.87 0.68
CA GLU A 46 -17.09 11.40 0.59
C GLU A 46 -16.07 10.42 1.15
N GLU A 47 -16.47 9.58 2.10
CA GLU A 47 -15.56 8.74 2.85
C GLU A 47 -15.41 7.36 2.23
N ILE A 48 -14.17 6.91 2.17
CA ILE A 48 -13.79 5.56 1.74
C ILE A 48 -12.99 4.87 2.83
N HIS A 49 -12.98 3.54 2.81
CA HIS A 49 -12.02 2.72 3.56
C HIS A 49 -11.60 1.53 2.71
N ILE A 50 -10.49 0.92 3.07
CA ILE A 50 -9.95 -0.23 2.38
C ILE A 50 -10.31 -1.46 3.18
N VAL A 51 -11.10 -2.35 2.60
CA VAL A 51 -11.62 -3.55 3.28
C VAL A 51 -10.69 -4.74 3.16
N ASP A 52 -9.83 -4.77 2.15
CA ASP A 52 -8.86 -5.84 1.93
C ASP A 52 -7.75 -5.41 0.97
N TYR A 53 -6.66 -6.19 0.98
CA TYR A 53 -5.52 -6.05 0.06
C TYR A 53 -5.14 -7.38 -0.54
N GLU A 54 -4.81 -7.36 -1.82
CA GLU A 54 -4.06 -8.43 -2.50
C GLU A 54 -2.70 -7.90 -2.94
N THR A 55 -1.64 -8.64 -2.66
CA THR A 55 -0.27 -8.29 -3.05
C THR A 55 0.56 -9.55 -3.27
N ASP A 56 1.48 -9.47 -4.21
CA ASP A 56 2.52 -10.47 -4.48
C ASP A 56 3.83 -10.22 -3.70
N VAL A 57 3.88 -9.13 -2.93
CA VAL A 57 5.03 -8.80 -2.07
C VAL A 57 4.86 -9.50 -0.71
N ALA A 58 5.76 -10.42 -0.40
CA ALA A 58 5.67 -11.23 0.82
C ALA A 58 5.69 -10.35 2.08
N GLY A 59 4.80 -10.65 3.03
CA GLY A 59 4.71 -9.95 4.32
C GLY A 59 4.02 -8.58 4.25
N LEU A 60 3.96 -7.91 3.09
CA LEU A 60 3.49 -6.53 2.97
C LEU A 60 2.07 -6.31 3.50
N ARG A 61 1.14 -7.25 3.21
CA ARG A 61 -0.28 -7.11 3.61
C ARG A 61 -0.47 -6.88 5.11
N ALA A 62 0.38 -7.47 5.95
CA ALA A 62 0.29 -7.35 7.41
C ALA A 62 0.58 -5.93 7.93
N HIS A 63 1.19 -5.10 7.10
CA HIS A 63 1.61 -3.72 7.42
C HIS A 63 0.70 -2.65 6.79
N LEU A 64 -0.36 -3.06 6.09
CA LEU A 64 -1.31 -2.15 5.43
C LEU A 64 -2.62 -2.08 6.23
N GLY A 65 -3.05 -0.86 6.56
CA GLY A 65 -4.25 -0.57 7.35
C GLY A 65 -5.49 -0.25 6.51
N GLU A 66 -6.64 -0.13 7.17
CA GLU A 66 -7.94 0.14 6.52
C GLU A 66 -8.11 1.60 6.05
N ASN A 67 -7.30 2.54 6.58
CA ASN A 67 -7.43 3.98 6.35
C ASN A 67 -6.19 4.59 5.69
N GLU A 68 -5.45 3.78 4.93
CA GLU A 68 -4.26 4.27 4.23
C GLU A 68 -4.61 5.27 3.12
N SER A 69 -3.72 6.24 2.91
CA SER A 69 -3.84 7.18 1.81
C SER A 69 -3.66 6.49 0.46
N ILE A 70 -4.60 6.68 -0.46
CA ILE A 70 -4.50 6.14 -1.83
C ILE A 70 -3.26 6.69 -2.54
N ASP A 71 -2.90 7.94 -2.29
CA ASP A 71 -1.71 8.55 -2.89
C ASP A 71 -0.41 7.96 -2.32
N GLU A 72 -0.35 7.70 -1.01
CA GLU A 72 0.80 7.02 -0.40
C GLU A 72 0.93 5.57 -0.89
N LEU A 73 -0.18 4.84 -1.00
CA LEU A 73 -0.18 3.49 -1.55
C LEU A 73 0.26 3.47 -3.01
N ASN A 74 -0.12 4.50 -3.79
CA ASN A 74 0.31 4.66 -5.17
C ASN A 74 1.81 4.94 -5.26
N TYR A 75 2.32 5.79 -4.37
CA TYR A 75 3.74 6.08 -4.27
C TYR A 75 4.54 4.82 -3.92
N LEU A 76 4.13 4.10 -2.87
CA LEU A 76 4.76 2.82 -2.50
C LEU A 76 4.73 1.82 -3.66
N ALA A 77 3.58 1.64 -4.31
CA ALA A 77 3.44 0.71 -5.42
C ALA A 77 4.31 1.07 -6.63
N SER A 78 4.51 2.37 -6.87
CA SER A 78 5.41 2.87 -7.94
C SER A 78 6.86 2.52 -7.63
N LEU A 79 7.34 2.80 -6.40
CA LEU A 79 8.70 2.46 -5.97
C LEU A 79 8.97 0.95 -6.02
N LEU A 80 8.01 0.13 -5.56
CA LEU A 80 8.11 -1.32 -5.65
C LEU A 80 8.13 -1.83 -7.09
N GLY A 81 7.44 -1.14 -8.00
CA GLY A 81 7.41 -1.47 -9.43
C GLY A 81 8.74 -1.19 -10.16
N GLU A 82 9.61 -0.35 -9.61
CA GLU A 82 10.93 -0.01 -10.15
C GLU A 82 12.02 -0.99 -9.68
N MET A 83 11.77 -1.76 -8.63
CA MET A 83 12.73 -2.71 -8.07
C MET A 83 13.00 -3.89 -9.00
N ASP A 84 14.26 -4.28 -9.06
CA ASP A 84 14.61 -5.56 -9.64
C ASP A 84 14.28 -6.75 -8.71
N SER A 85 14.46 -7.98 -9.19
CA SER A 85 14.10 -9.17 -8.41
C SER A 85 14.97 -9.39 -7.16
N GLY A 86 16.20 -8.87 -7.15
CA GLY A 86 17.11 -8.95 -6.00
C GLY A 86 16.73 -7.94 -4.94
N GLU A 87 16.46 -6.69 -5.36
CA GLU A 87 15.97 -5.61 -4.50
C GLU A 87 14.62 -5.97 -3.86
N MET A 88 13.70 -6.57 -4.64
CA MET A 88 12.41 -7.01 -4.13
C MET A 88 12.55 -8.06 -3.01
N LYS A 89 13.40 -9.08 -3.19
CA LYS A 89 13.66 -10.09 -2.16
C LYS A 89 14.28 -9.48 -0.91
N LYS A 90 15.19 -8.52 -1.08
CA LYS A 90 15.82 -7.81 0.03
C LYS A 90 14.79 -6.94 0.77
N PHE A 91 13.91 -6.25 0.04
CA PHE A 91 12.79 -5.50 0.61
C PHE A 91 11.85 -6.41 1.42
N GLU A 92 11.41 -7.54 0.85
CA GLU A 92 10.56 -8.52 1.53
C GLU A 92 11.19 -9.04 2.82
N ALA A 93 12.50 -9.31 2.80
CA ALA A 93 13.24 -9.73 3.98
C ALA A 93 13.32 -8.60 5.02
N ALA A 94 13.53 -7.35 4.61
CA ALA A 94 13.56 -6.19 5.50
C ALA A 94 12.17 -5.91 6.13
N VAL A 95 11.08 -6.10 5.37
CA VAL A 95 9.70 -6.05 5.90
C VAL A 95 9.49 -7.14 6.95
N ALA A 96 9.98 -8.37 6.72
CA ALA A 96 9.87 -9.47 7.67
C ALA A 96 10.68 -9.20 8.96
N LEU A 97 11.86 -8.57 8.87
CA LEU A 97 12.66 -8.13 10.03
C LEU A 97 11.89 -7.12 10.90
N GLY A 98 10.98 -6.33 10.29
CA GLY A 98 10.02 -5.48 11.01
C GLY A 98 10.55 -4.13 11.46
N GLU A 99 11.82 -3.78 11.20
CA GLU A 99 12.31 -2.43 11.37
C GLU A 99 11.73 -1.53 10.27
N TYR A 100 11.33 -0.31 10.57
CA TYR A 100 10.80 0.63 9.58
C TYR A 100 9.67 0.06 8.68
N ALA A 101 8.79 -0.78 9.25
CA ALA A 101 7.64 -1.36 8.56
C ALA A 101 6.29 -1.03 9.26
N GLY A 102 6.28 -0.04 10.18
CA GLY A 102 5.12 0.28 11.01
C GLY A 102 4.02 1.08 10.32
N SER A 103 4.29 1.65 9.14
CA SER A 103 3.34 2.46 8.36
C SER A 103 3.70 2.46 6.88
N VAL A 104 2.77 2.89 6.00
CA VAL A 104 3.06 3.08 4.57
C VAL A 104 4.20 4.07 4.36
N LYS A 105 4.27 5.13 5.17
CA LYS A 105 5.41 6.05 5.18
C LYS A 105 6.75 5.35 5.47
N ASP A 106 6.78 4.47 6.46
CA ASP A 106 8.00 3.73 6.80
C ASP A 106 8.38 2.78 5.66
N LEU A 107 7.41 2.10 5.06
CA LEU A 107 7.63 1.24 3.90
C LEU A 107 8.17 2.02 2.69
N ILE A 108 7.66 3.22 2.41
CA ILE A 108 8.18 4.13 1.37
C ILE A 108 9.65 4.47 1.66
N ASN A 109 9.98 4.82 2.91
CA ASN A 109 11.37 5.10 3.26
C ASN A 109 12.25 3.84 3.19
N LEU A 110 11.72 2.68 3.57
CA LEU A 110 12.43 1.41 3.51
C LEU A 110 12.86 1.06 2.07
N THR A 111 11.99 1.32 1.07
CA THR A 111 12.36 1.11 -0.35
C THR A 111 13.59 1.89 -0.78
N GLN A 112 13.86 3.02 -0.13
CA GLN A 112 14.96 3.94 -0.46
C GLN A 112 16.18 3.80 0.46
N ASN A 113 16.16 2.84 1.38
CA ASN A 113 17.20 2.56 2.37
C ASN A 113 17.60 1.07 2.43
N LEU A 114 17.46 0.36 1.32
CA LEU A 114 17.85 -1.06 1.27
C LEU A 114 19.36 -1.26 1.46
N ASP A 115 20.16 -0.22 1.26
CA ASP A 115 21.60 -0.20 1.54
C ASP A 115 21.93 -0.24 3.06
N CYS A 116 20.95 0.02 3.92
CA CYS A 116 21.06 -0.18 5.37
C CYS A 116 21.05 -1.67 5.79
N TYR A 117 20.83 -2.57 4.84
CA TYR A 117 20.74 -4.01 5.12
C TYR A 117 21.71 -4.80 4.25
N GLU A 118 22.25 -5.88 4.82
CA GLU A 118 22.91 -6.94 4.06
C GLU A 118 21.93 -8.11 3.90
N PHE A 119 21.90 -8.71 2.70
CA PHE A 119 20.98 -9.80 2.39
C PHE A 119 21.68 -10.92 1.66
N TYR A 120 21.55 -12.15 2.17
CA TYR A 120 22.21 -13.35 1.70
C TYR A 120 21.18 -14.43 1.39
N SER A 121 20.83 -14.59 0.11
CA SER A 121 19.76 -15.50 -0.34
C SER A 121 20.03 -16.98 -0.07
N ASP A 122 21.31 -17.35 0.01
CA ASP A 122 21.76 -18.73 0.17
C ASP A 122 22.01 -19.12 1.63
N VAL A 123 21.92 -18.16 2.57
CA VAL A 123 22.08 -18.37 4.01
C VAL A 123 20.70 -18.56 4.64
N LYS A 124 20.41 -19.76 5.12
CA LYS A 124 19.10 -20.14 5.66
C LYS A 124 19.12 -20.61 7.11
N THR A 125 20.28 -20.97 7.60
CA THR A 125 20.48 -21.54 8.94
C THR A 125 21.65 -20.88 9.63
N GLU A 126 21.74 -21.09 10.95
CA GLU A 126 22.89 -20.66 11.74
C GLU A 126 24.20 -21.29 11.23
N GLU A 127 24.15 -22.55 10.77
CA GLU A 127 25.32 -23.22 10.19
C GLU A 127 25.74 -22.55 8.87
N ASP A 128 24.79 -22.25 7.95
CA ASP A 128 25.09 -21.55 6.72
C ASP A 128 25.70 -20.17 6.98
N LEU A 129 25.17 -19.45 8.00
CA LEU A 129 25.71 -18.16 8.40
C LEU A 129 27.14 -18.29 8.91
N GLY A 130 27.41 -19.28 9.76
CA GLY A 130 28.75 -19.55 10.24
C GLY A 130 29.72 -19.92 9.13
N GLN A 131 29.32 -20.75 8.18
CA GLN A 131 30.11 -21.11 7.00
C GLN A 131 30.39 -19.87 6.12
N TYR A 132 29.36 -19.08 5.81
CA TYR A 132 29.52 -17.85 5.04
C TYR A 132 30.53 -16.88 5.70
N LEU A 133 30.36 -16.62 7.00
CA LEU A 133 31.22 -15.68 7.74
C LEU A 133 32.69 -16.12 7.80
N ILE A 134 32.95 -17.43 7.94
CA ILE A 134 34.30 -17.98 8.04
C ILE A 134 34.94 -18.16 6.67
N ASP A 135 34.22 -18.79 5.72
CA ASP A 135 34.80 -19.27 4.49
C ASP A 135 34.78 -18.22 3.37
N GLU A 136 33.79 -17.34 3.37
CA GLU A 136 33.62 -16.32 2.33
C GLU A 136 33.95 -14.91 2.84
N ALA A 137 33.37 -14.49 3.97
CA ALA A 137 33.60 -13.16 4.53
C ALA A 137 34.93 -13.03 5.28
N GLY A 138 35.54 -14.16 5.71
CA GLY A 138 36.83 -14.14 6.40
C GLY A 138 36.78 -13.48 7.78
N ALA A 139 35.61 -13.52 8.44
CA ALA A 139 35.39 -12.89 9.75
C ALA A 139 36.31 -13.44 10.84
N LEU A 140 36.75 -14.70 10.67
CA LEU A 140 37.71 -15.34 11.55
C LEU A 140 38.69 -16.20 10.71
N ASP A 141 40.00 -16.07 10.97
CA ASP A 141 40.99 -16.90 10.29
C ASP A 141 41.06 -18.29 10.93
N VAL A 142 40.34 -19.24 10.33
CA VAL A 142 40.35 -20.64 10.73
C VAL A 142 41.30 -21.43 9.82
N PRO A 143 42.42 -22.01 10.35
CA PRO A 143 43.34 -22.82 9.55
C PRO A 143 42.63 -23.99 8.86
N LYS A 144 42.93 -24.25 7.58
CA LYS A 144 42.24 -25.28 6.77
C LYS A 144 42.16 -26.66 7.42
N HIS A 145 43.23 -27.07 8.15
CA HIS A 145 43.28 -28.40 8.76
C HIS A 145 42.40 -28.56 10.02
N ILE A 146 41.82 -27.46 10.52
CA ILE A 146 40.86 -27.47 11.66
C ILE A 146 39.42 -27.17 11.22
N ARG A 147 39.19 -26.76 10.00
CA ARG A 147 37.84 -26.39 9.54
C ARG A 147 36.84 -27.54 9.67
N ASP A 148 37.25 -28.77 9.40
CA ASP A 148 36.41 -29.96 9.55
C ASP A 148 35.99 -30.26 11.02
N TYR A 149 36.63 -29.60 11.98
CA TYR A 149 36.32 -29.70 13.41
C TYR A 149 35.71 -28.42 13.99
N PHE A 150 35.52 -27.39 13.16
CA PHE A 150 34.99 -26.13 13.60
C PHE A 150 33.45 -26.19 13.68
N ASP A 151 32.89 -25.70 14.78
CA ASP A 151 31.46 -25.66 15.03
C ASP A 151 30.87 -24.40 14.38
N TYR A 152 30.55 -24.50 13.09
CA TYR A 152 29.98 -23.39 12.31
C TYR A 152 28.61 -22.97 12.81
N GLU A 153 27.77 -23.92 13.25
CA GLU A 153 26.44 -23.63 13.80
C GLU A 153 26.53 -22.78 15.06
N ALA A 154 27.40 -23.16 16.01
CA ALA A 154 27.59 -22.41 17.25
C ALA A 154 28.10 -20.97 16.96
N TYR A 155 29.04 -20.85 16.02
CA TYR A 155 29.59 -19.55 15.64
C TYR A 155 28.52 -18.67 14.95
N GLY A 156 27.77 -19.21 13.99
CA GLY A 156 26.69 -18.50 13.32
C GLY A 156 25.57 -18.08 14.27
N ARG A 157 25.21 -18.95 15.22
CA ARG A 157 24.25 -18.62 16.30
C ARG A 157 24.72 -17.45 17.15
N ASP A 158 25.98 -17.44 17.56
CA ASP A 158 26.54 -16.34 18.34
C ASP A 158 26.50 -15.01 17.56
N MET A 159 26.80 -15.05 16.27
CA MET A 159 26.71 -13.86 15.38
C MET A 159 25.28 -13.40 15.24
N PHE A 160 24.33 -14.29 14.95
CA PHE A 160 22.92 -14.01 14.86
C PHE A 160 22.37 -13.35 16.13
N LEU A 161 22.67 -13.90 17.30
CA LEU A 161 22.18 -13.35 18.58
C LEU A 161 22.75 -11.97 18.93
N ASN A 162 23.86 -11.57 18.32
CA ASN A 162 24.53 -10.29 18.57
C ASN A 162 24.26 -9.24 17.46
N SER A 163 23.43 -9.56 16.48
CA SER A 163 23.04 -8.65 15.38
C SER A 163 21.55 -8.35 15.39
N THR A 164 21.14 -7.29 14.68
CA THR A 164 19.73 -7.07 14.33
C THR A 164 19.49 -7.73 12.97
N SER A 165 19.02 -8.96 13.04
CA SER A 165 18.92 -9.82 11.85
C SER A 165 17.80 -10.85 11.98
N ASP A 166 17.43 -11.48 10.86
CA ASP A 166 16.46 -12.58 10.83
C ASP A 166 16.75 -13.56 9.69
N PHE A 167 16.33 -14.82 9.88
CA PHE A 167 16.26 -15.84 8.84
C PHE A 167 14.86 -15.84 8.23
N THR A 168 14.76 -15.36 7.02
CA THR A 168 13.49 -15.31 6.27
C THR A 168 13.40 -16.46 5.27
N ASP A 169 12.21 -16.68 4.67
CA ASP A 169 12.05 -17.65 3.59
C ASP A 169 12.98 -17.35 2.40
N SER A 170 13.26 -16.07 2.17
CA SER A 170 14.10 -15.60 1.06
C SER A 170 15.60 -15.66 1.35
N GLY A 171 16.03 -15.65 2.60
CA GLY A 171 17.44 -15.64 3.01
C GLY A 171 17.64 -15.04 4.40
N TYR A 172 18.89 -14.88 4.77
CA TYR A 172 19.31 -14.15 5.97
C TYR A 172 19.42 -12.65 5.65
N ILE A 173 18.89 -11.83 6.54
CA ILE A 173 18.98 -10.37 6.46
C ILE A 173 19.55 -9.82 7.76
N GLU A 174 20.39 -8.81 7.65
CA GLU A 174 21.01 -8.11 8.78
C GLU A 174 21.03 -6.60 8.53
N ASN A 175 20.68 -5.83 9.57
CA ASN A 175 20.90 -4.39 9.58
C ASN A 175 22.40 -4.10 9.75
N ASN A 176 23.02 -3.43 8.78
CA ASN A 176 24.46 -3.16 8.75
C ASN A 176 24.84 -1.88 9.53
N GLN A 177 23.92 -1.33 10.33
CA GLN A 177 24.10 -0.15 11.16
C GLN A 177 24.37 1.15 10.38
N SER A 178 24.13 1.18 9.08
CA SER A 178 24.15 2.41 8.29
C SER A 178 23.02 3.34 8.71
N SER A 179 23.20 4.65 8.50
CA SER A 179 22.20 5.64 8.89
C SER A 179 20.98 5.57 7.98
N PHE A 180 19.84 5.20 8.54
CA PHE A 180 18.55 5.25 7.83
C PHE A 180 18.13 6.70 7.58
N ILE A 181 17.85 7.06 6.34
CA ILE A 181 17.52 8.42 5.91
C ILE A 181 16.01 8.53 5.64
N VAL A 182 15.34 9.49 6.28
CA VAL A 182 13.93 9.77 6.01
C VAL A 182 13.84 10.64 4.75
N HIS A 183 13.45 10.06 3.62
CA HIS A 183 13.25 10.74 2.34
C HIS A 183 11.82 11.28 2.20
N TYR A 184 10.87 10.63 2.84
CA TYR A 184 9.47 11.01 2.88
C TYR A 184 9.02 11.14 4.34
N ASP A 185 8.56 12.34 4.73
CA ASP A 185 8.18 12.67 6.12
C ASP A 185 6.69 12.40 6.43
N GLY A 186 5.89 12.04 5.41
CA GLY A 186 4.46 11.79 5.55
C GLY A 186 3.58 13.03 5.35
N ASP A 187 4.14 14.22 5.11
CA ASP A 187 3.34 15.43 4.98
C ASP A 187 2.73 15.59 3.59
N LYS A 188 3.53 15.45 2.55
CA LYS A 188 3.05 15.63 1.17
C LYS A 188 3.64 14.61 0.22
N VAL A 189 2.79 13.76 -0.34
CA VAL A 189 3.16 12.85 -1.44
C VAL A 189 3.61 13.68 -2.66
N PRO A 190 4.71 13.30 -3.36
CA PRO A 190 5.15 13.97 -4.58
C PRO A 190 4.05 14.04 -5.64
N GLU A 191 3.99 15.13 -6.39
CA GLU A 191 2.85 15.45 -7.30
C GLU A 191 2.61 14.35 -8.35
N GLU A 192 3.65 13.69 -8.82
CA GLU A 192 3.58 12.59 -9.79
C GLU A 192 2.85 11.34 -9.27
N TYR A 193 2.76 11.15 -7.95
CA TYR A 193 2.08 10.01 -7.32
C TYR A 193 0.70 10.36 -6.76
N GLN A 194 0.31 11.65 -6.78
CA GLN A 194 -1.01 12.10 -6.33
C GLN A 194 -2.07 11.76 -7.38
N ILE A 195 -2.92 10.80 -7.06
CA ILE A 195 -3.96 10.28 -7.97
C ILE A 195 -5.37 10.41 -7.40
N PHE A 196 -5.50 10.65 -6.09
CA PHE A 196 -6.81 10.71 -5.46
C PHE A 196 -7.56 11.97 -5.86
N SER A 197 -8.68 11.78 -6.53
CA SER A 197 -9.60 12.85 -6.91
C SER A 197 -11.01 12.29 -7.01
N TYR A 198 -11.99 13.03 -6.51
CA TYR A 198 -13.38 12.64 -6.65
C TYR A 198 -13.81 12.66 -8.12
N PRO A 199 -14.81 11.82 -8.50
CA PRO A 199 -15.35 11.83 -9.83
C PRO A 199 -15.89 13.23 -10.16
N VAL A 200 -15.44 13.77 -11.29
CA VAL A 200 -15.99 15.01 -11.82
C VAL A 200 -17.27 14.67 -12.56
N GLU A 201 -18.45 15.10 -12.05
CA GLU A 201 -19.67 15.01 -12.87
C GLU A 201 -19.40 15.71 -14.21
N PRO A 202 -19.64 15.04 -15.35
CA PRO A 202 -19.57 15.72 -16.64
C PRO A 202 -20.49 16.92 -16.54
N ARG A 203 -19.95 18.14 -16.72
CA ARG A 203 -20.75 19.37 -16.71
C ARG A 203 -21.92 19.17 -17.67
N ARG A 204 -23.11 18.90 -17.12
CA ARG A 204 -24.33 18.79 -17.95
C ARG A 204 -24.38 20.03 -18.79
N SER A 205 -24.29 19.85 -20.11
CA SER A 205 -24.37 20.97 -21.03
C SER A 205 -25.66 21.71 -20.68
N ILE A 206 -25.57 23.05 -20.48
CA ILE A 206 -26.75 23.91 -20.24
C ILE A 206 -27.80 23.66 -21.34
N LEU A 207 -27.34 23.32 -22.53
CA LEU A 207 -28.19 22.93 -23.68
C LEU A 207 -28.93 21.59 -23.45
N GLU A 208 -28.32 20.60 -22.80
CA GLU A 208 -29.00 19.33 -22.46
C GLU A 208 -29.99 19.53 -21.31
N ALA A 209 -29.63 20.31 -20.29
CA ALA A 209 -30.55 20.67 -19.21
C ALA A 209 -31.76 21.45 -19.74
N LEU A 210 -31.56 22.39 -20.68
CA LEU A 210 -32.64 23.13 -21.36
C LEU A 210 -33.48 22.25 -22.28
N LYS A 211 -32.89 21.25 -22.96
CA LYS A 211 -33.65 20.27 -23.75
C LYS A 211 -34.55 19.44 -22.85
N LYS A 212 -34.02 18.90 -21.74
CA LYS A 212 -34.79 18.11 -20.79
C LYS A 212 -35.91 18.93 -20.12
N TYR A 213 -35.68 20.23 -19.85
CA TYR A 213 -36.69 21.13 -19.30
C TYR A 213 -37.81 21.44 -20.33
N ARG A 214 -37.49 21.49 -21.62
CA ARG A 214 -38.48 21.65 -22.71
C ARG A 214 -39.32 20.40 -22.97
N GLU A 215 -38.76 19.22 -22.73
CA GLU A 215 -39.41 17.92 -22.94
C GLU A 215 -40.25 17.46 -21.73
N THR A 216 -40.09 18.11 -20.58
CA THR A 216 -40.89 17.81 -19.37
C THR A 216 -42.06 18.81 -19.33
N PRO A 217 -43.32 18.40 -19.58
CA PRO A 217 -44.46 19.32 -19.52
C PRO A 217 -44.57 19.87 -18.07
N PRO A 218 -44.89 21.17 -17.93
CA PRO A 218 -45.07 21.77 -16.63
C PRO A 218 -46.17 21.03 -15.86
N PRO A 219 -46.04 20.82 -14.53
CA PRO A 219 -47.09 20.17 -13.74
C PRO A 219 -48.38 20.93 -13.87
N GLU A 220 -49.50 20.23 -14.20
CA GLU A 220 -50.82 20.80 -14.27
C GLU A 220 -51.12 21.56 -12.97
N ARG A 221 -51.34 22.85 -13.08
CA ARG A 221 -51.82 23.68 -11.96
C ARG A 221 -53.20 23.18 -11.58
N GLY A 222 -53.30 22.38 -10.52
CA GLY A 222 -54.54 21.96 -9.92
C GLY A 222 -55.42 23.18 -9.69
N GLY A 223 -56.59 23.19 -10.36
CA GLY A 223 -57.55 24.27 -10.29
C GLY A 223 -58.02 24.48 -8.84
N ARG A 224 -57.82 25.68 -8.31
CA ARG A 224 -58.50 26.13 -7.09
C ARG A 224 -60.00 26.05 -7.29
N LYS A 225 -60.66 25.09 -6.66
CA LYS A 225 -62.12 25.11 -6.52
C LYS A 225 -62.52 26.38 -5.76
N ALA A 226 -63.23 27.26 -6.45
CA ALA A 226 -63.87 28.41 -5.80
C ALA A 226 -64.84 27.95 -4.74
N ALA A 227 -64.65 28.43 -3.51
CA ALA A 227 -65.60 28.20 -2.40
C ALA A 227 -66.86 29.02 -2.72
N ALA A 228 -67.99 28.31 -2.84
CA ALA A 228 -69.30 28.95 -2.97
C ALA A 228 -69.65 29.59 -1.62
N HIS A 229 -69.88 30.92 -1.64
CA HIS A 229 -70.57 31.65 -0.59
C HIS A 229 -72.03 31.21 -0.60
N GLY A 230 -72.46 30.52 0.44
CA GLY A 230 -73.87 30.31 0.78
C GLY A 230 -74.28 31.35 1.82
N GLU A 231 -75.22 32.20 1.39
CA GLU A 231 -75.97 33.06 2.30
C GLU A 231 -76.88 32.23 3.21
N ARG A 232 -76.87 32.49 4.51
CA ARG A 232 -77.99 32.87 5.38
C ARG A 232 -77.49 32.94 6.82
#